data_ac5d6b17f53b47d886f52fa2593a0d73
#
_entry.id   ac5d6b17f53b47d886f52fa2593a0d73
#
_cell.length_a   1.000
_cell.length_b   1.000
_cell.length_c   1.000
_cell.angle_alpha   90.00
_cell.angle_beta   90.00
_cell.angle_gamma   90.00
#
_symmetry.space_group_name_H-M   'P 1'
#
loop_
_entity.id
_entity.type
_entity.pdbx_description
1 polymer ?
#
loop_
_entity_poly.entity_id
_entity_poly.type
_entity_poly.pdbx_seq_one_letter_code
_entity_poly.pdbx_strand_id
1 'polypeptide(L)'
;YVLDQTIPVRNDGGTELPMPWAGGLNAAHYNTMDLNHDGKDDLVLFDRTADKIITFLQQNNQYQYAPDYESYFPDEVTNWLLLRDFNCDGKKDIFTGDILGIKVYLNETGEGENPGWKQFLFYSGFEGQKSSVLLTKGFSGKINLQLQFDDLPSIGDADGDGDLDIFNVRFVGNGTVE
;
A
#
# COMPACT_ATOMS: atom_id res chain seq x y z
N TYR A 1 -5.73 -1.87 24.72
CA TYR A 1 -4.35 -2.37 24.87
C TYR A 1 -3.46 -1.44 24.07
N VAL A 2 -2.32 -1.03 24.65
CA VAL A 2 -1.30 -0.25 23.98
C VAL A 2 -0.06 -1.14 23.83
N LEU A 3 0.55 -1.14 22.66
CA LEU A 3 1.80 -1.86 22.41
C LEU A 3 2.93 -1.20 23.23
N ASP A 4 3.50 -1.93 24.17
CA ASP A 4 4.65 -1.47 24.95
C ASP A 4 5.95 -2.00 24.30
N GLN A 5 6.68 -1.11 23.65
CA GLN A 5 7.96 -1.41 22.99
C GLN A 5 9.18 -1.13 23.89
N THR A 6 8.96 -0.67 25.11
CA THR A 6 10.06 -0.36 26.04
C THR A 6 10.67 -1.59 26.68
N ILE A 7 10.00 -2.76 26.54
CA ILE A 7 10.48 -4.03 27.11
C ILE A 7 11.70 -4.52 26.30
N PRO A 8 12.91 -4.57 26.89
CA PRO A 8 14.10 -5.02 26.18
C PRO A 8 14.03 -6.53 25.92
N VAL A 9 14.27 -6.94 24.69
CA VAL A 9 14.40 -8.35 24.31
C VAL A 9 15.87 -8.67 24.06
N ARG A 10 16.35 -9.77 24.59
CA ARG A 10 17.75 -10.19 24.48
C ARG A 10 17.83 -11.60 23.89
N ASN A 11 18.91 -11.84 23.14
CA ASN A 11 19.24 -13.18 22.68
C ASN A 11 19.81 -14.05 23.82
N ASP A 12 20.03 -15.32 23.55
CA ASP A 12 20.58 -16.29 24.56
C ASP A 12 21.96 -15.87 25.11
N GLY A 13 22.70 -15.07 24.36
CA GLY A 13 23.99 -14.49 24.79
C GLY A 13 23.87 -13.22 25.62
N GLY A 14 22.63 -12.77 25.92
CA GLY A 14 22.35 -11.59 26.73
C GLY A 14 22.47 -10.26 25.95
N THR A 15 22.74 -10.30 24.64
CA THR A 15 22.80 -9.10 23.80
C THR A 15 21.39 -8.62 23.48
N GLU A 16 21.12 -7.34 23.69
CA GLU A 16 19.85 -6.71 23.37
C GLU A 16 19.65 -6.66 21.86
N LEU A 17 18.44 -7.04 21.41
CA LEU A 17 18.07 -7.01 20.00
C LEU A 17 17.64 -5.60 19.63
N PRO A 18 18.19 -5.04 18.53
CA PRO A 18 17.65 -3.80 17.98
C PRO A 18 16.30 -4.07 17.33
N MET A 19 15.29 -3.31 17.61
CA MET A 19 13.95 -3.42 17.01
C MET A 19 13.29 -4.82 17.17
N PRO A 20 13.24 -5.40 18.37
CA PRO A 20 12.73 -6.78 18.56
C PRO A 20 11.23 -6.91 18.25
N TRP A 21 10.51 -5.78 18.20
CA TRP A 21 9.09 -5.72 17.94
C TRP A 21 8.74 -5.47 16.46
N ALA A 22 9.77 -5.19 15.64
CA ALA A 22 9.62 -5.05 14.20
C ALA A 22 9.75 -6.41 13.53
N GLY A 23 8.64 -7.10 13.31
CA GLY A 23 8.71 -8.43 12.69
C GLY A 23 7.37 -9.15 12.68
N GLY A 24 7.45 -10.49 12.53
CA GLY A 24 6.27 -11.33 12.42
C GLY A 24 5.62 -11.27 11.04
N LEU A 25 6.41 -10.93 10.00
CA LEU A 25 5.96 -10.88 8.62
C LEU A 25 5.97 -12.27 8.00
N ASN A 26 4.91 -12.60 7.26
CA ASN A 26 4.80 -13.86 6.52
C ASN A 26 4.76 -13.65 5.01
N ALA A 27 3.98 -12.69 4.51
CA ALA A 27 3.85 -12.38 3.08
C ALA A 27 3.95 -10.86 2.85
N ALA A 28 5.15 -10.31 3.00
CA ALA A 28 5.39 -8.89 2.99
C ALA A 28 5.49 -8.30 1.58
N HIS A 29 4.76 -7.21 1.34
CA HIS A 29 4.99 -6.29 0.23
C HIS A 29 5.85 -5.12 0.70
N TYR A 30 6.79 -4.74 -0.15
CA TYR A 30 7.75 -3.67 0.12
C TYR A 30 7.39 -2.45 -0.70
N ASN A 31 7.18 -1.33 -0.02
CA ASN A 31 6.96 -0.04 -0.63
C ASN A 31 7.87 1.00 0.01
N THR A 32 8.08 2.12 -0.68
CA THR A 32 8.81 3.26 -0.14
C THR A 32 8.02 4.53 -0.33
N MET A 33 8.12 5.45 0.63
CA MET A 33 7.65 6.83 0.55
C MET A 33 8.34 7.66 1.61
N ASP A 34 8.41 8.97 1.43
CA ASP A 34 8.88 9.90 2.45
C ASP A 34 7.75 10.14 3.48
N LEU A 35 7.84 9.47 4.63
CA LEU A 35 6.82 9.52 5.69
C LEU A 35 6.93 10.76 6.57
N ASN A 36 8.16 11.28 6.73
CA ASN A 36 8.50 12.34 7.68
C ASN A 36 8.92 13.65 7.02
N HIS A 37 8.88 13.73 5.67
CA HIS A 37 9.23 14.88 4.86
C HIS A 37 10.70 15.30 4.99
N ASP A 38 11.62 14.34 5.17
CA ASP A 38 13.05 14.61 5.22
C ASP A 38 13.73 14.52 3.85
N GLY A 39 12.97 14.24 2.79
CA GLY A 39 13.43 14.10 1.41
C GLY A 39 14.06 12.75 1.10
N LYS A 40 13.88 11.77 1.96
CA LYS A 40 14.33 10.38 1.74
C LYS A 40 13.16 9.42 1.76
N ASP A 41 13.26 8.40 0.94
CA ASP A 41 12.27 7.33 0.96
C ASP A 41 12.44 6.46 2.22
N ASP A 42 11.42 6.41 3.02
CA ASP A 42 11.21 5.51 4.15
C ASP A 42 10.63 4.19 3.67
N LEU A 43 10.63 3.15 4.52
CA LEU A 43 10.14 1.82 4.14
C LEU A 43 8.75 1.58 4.75
N VAL A 44 7.83 1.18 3.90
CA VAL A 44 6.47 0.78 4.26
C VAL A 44 6.27 -0.67 3.84
N LEU A 45 6.09 -1.55 4.82
CA LEU A 45 5.80 -2.97 4.61
C LEU A 45 4.31 -3.23 4.84
N PHE A 46 3.74 -4.09 4.02
CA PHE A 46 2.39 -4.60 4.21
C PHE A 46 2.42 -6.12 4.26
N ASP A 47 2.04 -6.72 5.37
CA ASP A 47 1.88 -8.17 5.48
C ASP A 47 0.48 -8.60 5.08
N ARG A 48 0.35 -9.25 3.95
CA ARG A 48 -0.91 -9.77 3.39
C ARG A 48 -1.62 -10.78 4.31
N THR A 49 -0.87 -11.49 5.13
CA THR A 49 -1.45 -12.52 5.99
C THR A 49 -2.20 -11.95 7.18
N ALA A 50 -1.75 -10.78 7.65
CA ALA A 50 -2.28 -10.13 8.82
C ALA A 50 -2.98 -8.80 8.52
N ASP A 51 -3.02 -8.37 7.25
CA ASP A 51 -3.43 -7.02 6.82
C ASP A 51 -2.75 -5.94 7.67
N LYS A 52 -1.43 -6.11 7.90
CA LYS A 52 -0.67 -5.28 8.81
C LYS A 52 0.34 -4.42 8.07
N ILE A 53 0.31 -3.11 8.35
CA ILE A 53 1.34 -2.16 7.92
C ILE A 53 2.42 -2.08 8.99
N ILE A 54 3.68 -2.03 8.56
CA ILE A 54 4.85 -1.80 9.39
C ILE A 54 5.71 -0.74 8.72
N THR A 55 6.10 0.27 9.48
CA THR A 55 6.84 1.43 8.96
C THR A 55 8.21 1.57 9.57
N PHE A 56 9.18 2.03 8.76
CA PHE A 56 10.55 2.30 9.18
C PHE A 56 11.02 3.60 8.55
N LEU A 57 11.60 4.48 9.35
CA LEU A 57 12.27 5.68 8.86
C LEU A 57 13.70 5.39 8.43
N GLN A 58 14.12 5.97 7.32
CA GLN A 58 15.50 5.93 6.87
C GLN A 58 16.35 6.99 7.58
N GLN A 59 17.21 6.56 8.49
CA GLN A 59 18.12 7.42 9.24
C GLN A 59 19.56 6.91 9.10
N ASN A 60 20.50 7.78 8.70
CA ASN A 60 21.93 7.42 8.59
C ASN A 60 22.19 6.15 7.75
N ASN A 61 21.48 5.98 6.65
CA ASN A 61 21.52 4.79 5.78
C ASN A 61 21.10 3.48 6.48
N GLN A 62 20.28 3.57 7.52
CA GLN A 62 19.68 2.44 8.21
C GLN A 62 18.20 2.68 8.38
N TYR A 63 17.41 1.62 8.38
CA TYR A 63 15.99 1.67 8.69
C TYR A 63 15.77 1.51 10.19
N GLN A 64 15.02 2.43 10.79
CA GLN A 64 14.62 2.41 12.19
C GLN A 64 13.12 2.17 12.27
N TYR A 65 12.69 1.21 13.07
CA TYR A 65 11.28 0.91 13.26
C TYR A 65 10.53 2.14 13.81
N ALA A 66 9.44 2.52 13.16
CA ALA A 66 8.70 3.75 13.45
C ALA A 66 7.17 3.49 13.48
N PRO A 67 6.68 2.74 14.48
CA PRO A 67 5.28 2.31 14.54
C PRO A 67 4.27 3.45 14.66
N ASP A 68 4.68 4.63 15.05
CA ASP A 68 3.80 5.80 15.16
C ASP A 68 3.17 6.16 13.81
N TYR A 69 3.88 5.86 12.69
CA TYR A 69 3.38 6.14 11.35
C TYR A 69 2.37 5.09 10.86
N GLU A 70 2.29 3.91 11.48
CA GLU A 70 1.36 2.84 11.08
C GLU A 70 -0.10 3.29 11.22
N SER A 71 -0.40 4.09 12.25
CA SER A 71 -1.74 4.59 12.56
C SER A 71 -2.27 5.66 11.61
N TYR A 72 -1.42 6.21 10.74
CA TYR A 72 -1.85 7.20 9.74
C TYR A 72 -2.43 6.56 8.48
N PHE A 73 -2.18 5.28 8.24
CA PHE A 73 -2.75 4.58 7.09
C PHE A 73 -4.23 4.24 7.30
N PRO A 74 -5.05 4.23 6.22
CA PRO A 74 -6.46 3.88 6.33
C PRO A 74 -6.65 2.44 6.85
N ASP A 75 -7.59 2.24 7.77
CA ASP A 75 -7.94 0.92 8.31
C ASP A 75 -8.49 -0.04 7.24
N GLU A 76 -8.96 0.50 6.11
CA GLU A 76 -9.50 -0.25 4.98
C GLU A 76 -8.45 -0.78 4.01
N VAL A 77 -7.16 -0.60 4.29
CA VAL A 77 -6.09 -1.20 3.49
C VAL A 77 -6.04 -2.70 3.78
N THR A 78 -6.42 -3.50 2.78
CA THR A 78 -6.54 -4.96 2.89
C THR A 78 -5.96 -5.67 1.68
N ASN A 79 -5.67 -6.96 1.81
CA ASN A 79 -5.18 -7.86 0.78
C ASN A 79 -3.78 -7.52 0.25
N TRP A 80 -3.52 -6.30 -0.16
CA TRP A 80 -2.22 -5.81 -0.64
C TRP A 80 -2.17 -4.28 -0.59
N LEU A 81 -0.96 -3.76 -0.56
CA LEU A 81 -0.67 -2.32 -0.61
C LEU A 81 0.40 -2.08 -1.66
N LEU A 82 0.12 -1.15 -2.58
CA LEU A 82 1.12 -0.58 -3.49
C LEU A 82 1.07 0.94 -3.38
N LEU A 83 2.26 1.57 -3.32
CA LEU A 83 2.41 3.02 -3.30
C LEU A 83 2.91 3.50 -4.66
N ARG A 84 2.07 4.25 -5.37
CA ARG A 84 2.37 4.85 -6.68
C ARG A 84 1.74 6.23 -6.77
N ASP A 85 2.35 7.12 -7.51
CA ASP A 85 1.78 8.44 -7.80
C ASP A 85 0.68 8.29 -8.85
N PHE A 86 -0.58 8.33 -8.40
CA PHE A 86 -1.75 8.13 -9.26
C PHE A 86 -2.17 9.37 -10.03
N ASN A 87 -1.99 10.54 -9.42
CA ASN A 87 -2.47 11.82 -9.96
C ASN A 87 -1.34 12.70 -10.52
N CYS A 88 -0.10 12.20 -10.55
CA CYS A 88 1.10 12.88 -11.02
C CYS A 88 1.41 14.18 -10.24
N ASP A 89 1.15 14.20 -8.93
CA ASP A 89 1.45 15.34 -8.06
C ASP A 89 2.82 15.21 -7.35
N GLY A 90 3.54 14.10 -7.60
CA GLY A 90 4.84 13.80 -7.02
C GLY A 90 4.76 13.09 -5.67
N LYS A 91 3.57 12.87 -5.12
CA LYS A 91 3.35 12.09 -3.89
C LYS A 91 2.86 10.70 -4.24
N LYS A 92 3.23 9.74 -3.42
CA LYS A 92 2.77 8.37 -3.59
C LYS A 92 1.40 8.18 -2.95
N ASP A 93 0.44 7.71 -3.76
CA ASP A 93 -0.92 7.35 -3.38
C ASP A 93 -1.00 5.86 -3.04
N ILE A 94 -2.02 5.47 -2.28
CA ILE A 94 -2.28 4.08 -1.93
C ILE A 94 -3.18 3.44 -2.99
N PHE A 95 -2.73 2.30 -3.51
CA PHE A 95 -3.57 1.31 -4.18
C PHE A 95 -3.73 0.10 -3.27
N THR A 96 -4.95 -0.38 -3.11
CA THR A 96 -5.27 -1.55 -2.27
C THR A 96 -6.43 -2.36 -2.83
N GLY A 97 -6.49 -3.64 -2.46
CA GLY A 97 -7.58 -4.52 -2.86
C GLY A 97 -8.87 -4.26 -2.09
N ASP A 98 -9.98 -4.52 -2.76
CA ASP A 98 -11.32 -4.55 -2.19
C ASP A 98 -12.12 -5.67 -2.86
N ILE A 99 -13.16 -6.17 -2.21
CA ILE A 99 -14.02 -7.22 -2.77
C ILE A 99 -14.66 -6.82 -4.11
N LEU A 100 -14.80 -5.53 -4.36
CA LEU A 100 -15.35 -4.98 -5.60
C LEU A 100 -14.29 -4.60 -6.64
N GLY A 101 -13.00 -4.61 -6.28
CA GLY A 101 -11.91 -4.23 -7.19
C GLY A 101 -10.74 -3.53 -6.50
N ILE A 102 -10.19 -2.51 -7.14
CA ILE A 102 -9.05 -1.74 -6.65
C ILE A 102 -9.53 -0.40 -6.11
N LYS A 103 -9.21 -0.09 -4.86
CA LYS A 103 -9.37 1.24 -4.28
C LYS A 103 -8.10 2.06 -4.43
N VAL A 104 -8.28 3.38 -4.52
CA VAL A 104 -7.19 4.35 -4.49
C VAL A 104 -7.45 5.37 -3.39
N TYR A 105 -6.41 5.70 -2.60
CA TYR A 105 -6.44 6.81 -1.66
C TYR A 105 -5.36 7.81 -2.06
N LEU A 106 -5.76 9.02 -2.34
CA LEU A 106 -4.85 10.12 -2.65
C LEU A 106 -4.10 10.57 -1.40
N ASN A 107 -2.85 10.88 -1.56
CA ASN A 107 -2.02 11.48 -0.54
C ASN A 107 -2.26 13.00 -0.49
N GLU A 108 -3.12 13.42 0.43
CA GLU A 108 -3.42 14.84 0.66
C GLU A 108 -2.53 15.45 1.79
N THR A 109 -1.40 14.83 2.12
CA THR A 109 -0.49 15.30 3.16
C THR A 109 0.01 16.72 2.84
N GLY A 110 -0.21 17.65 3.76
CA GLY A 110 0.33 19.00 3.71
C GLY A 110 1.82 19.05 4.06
N GLU A 111 2.48 20.17 3.76
CA GLU A 111 3.87 20.39 4.14
C GLU A 111 4.04 20.36 5.67
N GLY A 112 4.88 19.46 6.18
CA GLY A 112 5.14 19.29 7.62
C GLY A 112 4.01 18.64 8.40
N GLU A 113 3.00 18.07 7.73
CA GLU A 113 1.92 17.31 8.33
C GLU A 113 2.20 15.80 8.31
N ASN A 114 1.53 15.06 9.18
CA ASN A 114 1.56 13.60 9.12
C ASN A 114 0.81 13.09 7.89
N PRO A 115 1.11 11.85 7.41
CA PRO A 115 0.44 11.27 6.26
C PRO A 115 -1.10 11.35 6.35
N GLY A 116 -1.71 11.94 5.34
CA GLY A 116 -3.16 12.13 5.24
C GLY A 116 -3.69 11.56 3.92
N TRP A 117 -4.80 10.81 3.98
CA TRP A 117 -5.32 10.06 2.85
C TRP A 117 -6.78 10.38 2.60
N LYS A 118 -7.15 10.43 1.31
CA LYS A 118 -8.53 10.61 0.88
C LYS A 118 -8.90 9.64 -0.21
N GLN A 119 -9.95 8.86 0.01
CA GLN A 119 -10.42 7.92 -1.00
C GLN A 119 -10.81 8.64 -2.29
N PHE A 120 -10.24 8.18 -3.41
CA PHE A 120 -10.59 8.64 -4.74
C PHE A 120 -11.85 7.95 -5.23
N LEU A 121 -12.77 8.72 -5.83
CA LEU A 121 -14.02 8.21 -6.40
C LEU A 121 -13.99 8.35 -7.92
N PHE A 122 -14.06 7.23 -8.62
CA PHE A 122 -14.00 7.16 -10.07
C PHE A 122 -15.35 7.53 -10.72
N TYR A 123 -15.28 8.23 -11.85
CA TYR A 123 -16.49 8.54 -12.62
C TYR A 123 -17.01 7.29 -13.35
N SER A 124 -18.25 6.86 -13.03
CA SER A 124 -18.83 5.62 -13.56
C SER A 124 -19.30 5.68 -15.03
N GLY A 125 -19.37 6.86 -15.60
CA GLY A 125 -19.91 7.10 -16.94
C GLY A 125 -21.40 7.46 -16.95
N PHE A 126 -22.09 7.36 -15.80
CA PHE A 126 -23.46 7.83 -15.61
C PHE A 126 -23.47 9.14 -14.83
N GLU A 127 -24.33 10.07 -15.22
CA GLU A 127 -24.39 11.40 -14.60
C GLU A 127 -24.59 11.31 -13.07
N GLY A 128 -23.70 11.96 -12.32
CA GLY A 128 -23.73 11.99 -10.85
C GLY A 128 -23.33 10.71 -10.14
N GLN A 129 -23.03 9.62 -10.85
CA GLN A 129 -22.62 8.37 -10.23
C GLN A 129 -21.10 8.24 -10.18
N LYS A 130 -20.61 7.85 -9.00
CA LYS A 130 -19.19 7.56 -8.75
C LYS A 130 -19.03 6.15 -8.23
N SER A 131 -17.88 5.54 -8.53
CA SER A 131 -17.46 4.24 -8.02
C SER A 131 -16.36 4.43 -7.00
N SER A 132 -16.38 3.64 -5.93
CA SER A 132 -15.31 3.57 -4.93
C SER A 132 -14.11 2.73 -5.39
N VAL A 133 -14.24 2.01 -6.50
CA VAL A 133 -13.19 1.15 -7.08
C VAL A 133 -12.94 1.52 -8.54
N LEU A 134 -11.74 1.18 -8.99
CA LEU A 134 -11.28 1.41 -10.35
C LEU A 134 -12.18 0.70 -11.37
N LEU A 135 -12.44 1.37 -12.46
CA LEU A 135 -13.31 0.89 -13.52
C LEU A 135 -12.52 0.58 -14.79
N THR A 136 -12.92 -0.48 -15.49
CA THR A 136 -12.40 -0.84 -16.80
C THR A 136 -13.52 -0.85 -17.85
N LYS A 137 -13.14 -1.02 -19.11
CA LYS A 137 -14.09 -1.11 -20.22
C LYS A 137 -14.77 -2.48 -20.22
N GLY A 138 -16.08 -2.50 -20.02
CA GLY A 138 -16.92 -3.69 -20.19
C GLY A 138 -17.59 -3.75 -21.57
N PHE A 139 -18.40 -4.78 -21.76
CA PHE A 139 -19.11 -5.00 -23.04
C PHE A 139 -20.12 -3.89 -23.38
N SER A 140 -20.87 -3.43 -22.37
CA SER A 140 -21.92 -2.41 -22.54
C SER A 140 -21.74 -1.16 -21.65
N GLY A 141 -20.50 -0.87 -21.23
CA GLY A 141 -20.19 0.28 -20.36
C GLY A 141 -18.96 0.00 -19.50
N LYS A 142 -18.78 0.83 -18.48
CA LYS A 142 -17.70 0.64 -17.49
C LYS A 142 -18.12 -0.41 -16.46
N ILE A 143 -17.20 -1.27 -16.10
CA ILE A 143 -17.35 -2.29 -15.04
C ILE A 143 -16.21 -2.16 -14.04
N ASN A 144 -16.37 -2.70 -12.84
CA ASN A 144 -15.31 -2.74 -11.85
C ASN A 144 -14.13 -3.58 -12.37
N LEU A 145 -12.92 -3.07 -12.19
CA LEU A 145 -11.70 -3.87 -12.41
C LEU A 145 -11.53 -4.81 -11.21
N GLN A 146 -12.16 -5.98 -11.32
CA GLN A 146 -12.17 -6.97 -10.25
C GLN A 146 -10.91 -7.83 -10.31
N LEU A 147 -10.23 -7.97 -9.17
CA LEU A 147 -9.15 -8.92 -8.95
C LEU A 147 -9.65 -10.04 -8.04
N GLN A 148 -9.08 -11.23 -8.19
CA GLN A 148 -9.33 -12.30 -7.20
C GLN A 148 -8.54 -11.99 -5.91
N PHE A 149 -8.98 -12.57 -4.81
CA PHE A 149 -8.36 -12.36 -3.49
C PHE A 149 -6.85 -12.68 -3.48
N ASP A 150 -6.44 -13.72 -4.22
CA ASP A 150 -5.05 -14.15 -4.30
C ASP A 150 -4.23 -13.39 -5.34
N ASP A 151 -4.87 -12.57 -6.17
CA ASP A 151 -4.21 -11.81 -7.21
C ASP A 151 -3.35 -10.70 -6.59
N LEU A 152 -2.20 -10.47 -7.20
CA LEU A 152 -1.30 -9.39 -6.87
C LEU A 152 -1.01 -8.58 -8.14
N PRO A 153 -1.61 -7.41 -8.31
CA PRO A 153 -1.35 -6.58 -9.47
C PRO A 153 0.05 -5.97 -9.41
N SER A 154 0.64 -5.73 -10.58
CA SER A 154 1.76 -4.82 -10.75
C SER A 154 1.21 -3.51 -11.32
N ILE A 155 1.57 -2.38 -10.71
CA ILE A 155 1.13 -1.05 -11.12
C ILE A 155 2.36 -0.19 -11.37
N GLY A 156 2.50 0.35 -12.58
CA GLY A 156 3.62 1.18 -12.98
C GLY A 156 3.56 1.52 -14.46
N ASP A 157 4.32 2.51 -14.88
CA ASP A 157 4.48 2.88 -16.30
C ASP A 157 5.36 1.83 -17.01
N ALA A 158 4.73 0.94 -17.76
CA ALA A 158 5.40 -0.20 -18.37
C ALA A 158 5.87 0.08 -19.81
N ASP A 159 5.23 1.01 -20.51
CA ASP A 159 5.57 1.35 -21.88
C ASP A 159 6.30 2.71 -22.01
N GLY A 160 6.43 3.46 -20.91
CA GLY A 160 7.21 4.69 -20.84
C GLY A 160 6.44 5.92 -21.33
N ASP A 161 5.12 5.88 -21.38
CA ASP A 161 4.27 6.98 -21.86
C ASP A 161 3.89 7.97 -20.75
N GLY A 162 4.21 7.65 -19.49
CA GLY A 162 4.05 8.51 -18.32
C GLY A 162 2.75 8.30 -17.56
N ASP A 163 1.89 7.36 -17.96
CA ASP A 163 0.73 6.96 -17.16
C ASP A 163 0.94 5.59 -16.48
N LEU A 164 0.01 5.22 -15.59
CA LEU A 164 0.13 3.97 -14.84
C LEU A 164 -0.62 2.84 -15.52
N ASP A 165 0.12 1.80 -15.88
CA ASP A 165 -0.41 0.52 -16.33
C ASP A 165 -0.70 -0.41 -15.16
N ILE A 166 -1.69 -1.29 -15.36
CA ILE A 166 -2.03 -2.34 -14.39
C ILE A 166 -1.90 -3.70 -15.07
N PHE A 167 -0.99 -4.51 -14.56
CA PHE A 167 -0.83 -5.91 -14.97
C PHE A 167 -1.32 -6.81 -13.85
N ASN A 168 -2.15 -7.78 -14.20
CA ASN A 168 -2.58 -8.80 -13.30
C ASN A 168 -2.37 -10.17 -13.93
N VAL A 169 -1.84 -11.11 -13.15
CA VAL A 169 -1.65 -12.50 -13.58
C VAL A 169 -2.65 -13.35 -12.83
N ARG A 170 -3.55 -13.96 -13.57
CA ARG A 170 -4.57 -14.84 -13.03
C ARG A 170 -4.22 -16.31 -13.28
N PHE A 171 -4.23 -17.11 -12.22
CA PHE A 171 -4.16 -18.55 -12.34
C PHE A 171 -5.55 -19.15 -12.59
N VAL A 172 -5.76 -19.76 -13.74
CA VAL A 172 -6.99 -20.47 -14.07
C VAL A 172 -6.77 -21.93 -13.71
N GLY A 173 -7.75 -22.55 -13.05
CA GLY A 173 -7.66 -23.86 -12.39
C GLY A 173 -7.21 -25.08 -13.24
N ASN A 174 -6.78 -24.86 -14.49
CA ASN A 174 -6.21 -25.88 -15.38
C ASN A 174 -4.69 -25.72 -15.59
N GLY A 175 -4.02 -24.92 -14.77
CA GLY A 175 -2.59 -24.65 -14.91
C GLY A 175 -2.24 -23.70 -16.06
N THR A 176 -3.21 -23.05 -16.66
CA THR A 176 -3.02 -21.95 -17.63
C THR A 176 -2.98 -20.62 -16.89
N VAL A 177 -2.13 -19.72 -17.38
CA VAL A 177 -2.01 -18.33 -16.94
C VAL A 177 -2.71 -17.46 -17.98
N GLU A 178 -3.63 -16.60 -17.57
CA GLU A 178 -4.29 -15.57 -18.39
C GLU A 178 -3.83 -14.17 -18.02
#